data_46889f619e366916083ac6774a2930ab
#
_entry.id   46889f619e366916083ac6774a2930ab
#
_cell.length_a   1.000
_cell.length_b   1.000
_cell.length_c   1.000
_cell.angle_alpha   90.00
_cell.angle_beta   90.00
_cell.angle_gamma   90.00
#
_symmetry.space_group_name_H-M   'P 1'
#
loop_
_entity.id
_entity.type
_entity.pdbx_description
1 polymer ?
#
loop_
_entity_poly.entity_id
_entity_poly.type
_entity_poly.pdbx_seq_one_letter_code
_entity_poly.pdbx_strand_id
1 'polypeptide(L)'
;GTGSSSYGGGPQGSLRLKIKPREGQVYVDGFFVGAVDDFDGTFQKLNIDAGGHRIEIKAPGHQTISFEVLITPNETITYKGELPRIQ
;
A
#
# COMPACT_ATOMS: atom_id res chain seq x y z
N GLY A 1 -17.77 -10.94 17.76
CA GLY A 1 -17.68 -10.59 17.44
C GLY A 1 -17.35 -10.59 16.98
N THR A 2 -17.46 -10.82 16.88
CA THR A 2 -17.27 -10.68 16.39
C THR A 2 -16.72 -10.06 15.80
N GLY A 3 -16.51 -10.05 15.52
CA GLY A 3 -15.94 -9.58 15.00
C GLY A 3 -15.52 -8.72 14.80
N SER A 4 -15.74 -8.53 14.65
CA SER A 4 -15.41 -7.70 14.33
C SER A 4 -14.51 -7.26 14.57
N SER A 5 -14.53 -7.41 15.07
CA SER A 5 -13.68 -6.90 15.35
C SER A 5 -12.68 -6.81 14.65
N SER A 6 -12.52 -7.35 14.02
CA SER A 6 -11.54 -7.33 13.29
C SER A 6 -11.25 -6.14 12.68
N TYR A 7 -12.08 -5.38 12.38
CA TYR A 7 -11.70 -4.28 11.78
C TYR A 7 -11.12 -3.39 12.64
N GLY A 8 -10.18 -2.73 12.44
CA GLY A 8 -9.65 -1.68 13.15
C GLY A 8 -9.43 -1.93 14.59
N GLY A 9 -9.69 -3.09 14.99
CA GLY A 9 -9.48 -3.42 16.35
C GLY A 9 -8.06 -3.70 16.68
N GLY A 10 -7.24 -3.98 15.73
CA GLY A 10 -5.85 -4.32 15.97
C GLY A 10 -4.95 -3.12 15.81
N PRO A 11 -3.68 -3.27 16.19
CA PRO A 11 -2.72 -2.22 15.95
C PRO A 11 -2.46 -2.04 14.46
N GLN A 12 -2.23 -0.81 14.06
CA GLN A 12 -1.99 -0.45 12.67
C GLN A 12 -0.73 0.36 12.52
N GLY A 13 -0.08 0.24 11.38
CA GLY A 13 0.97 1.12 10.95
C GLY A 13 0.57 1.80 9.66
N SER A 14 1.49 2.51 9.05
CA SER A 14 1.22 3.27 7.84
C SER A 14 2.25 2.99 6.78
N LEU A 15 1.80 3.07 5.53
CA LEU A 15 2.66 2.89 4.38
C LEU A 15 2.51 4.12 3.49
N ARG A 16 3.63 4.73 3.13
CA ARG A 16 3.66 5.83 2.19
C ARG A 16 4.30 5.34 0.91
N LEU A 17 3.66 5.63 -0.21
CA LEU A 17 4.12 5.15 -1.51
C LEU A 17 4.55 6.32 -2.36
N LYS A 18 5.85 6.38 -2.65
CA LYS A 18 6.41 7.40 -3.54
C LYS A 18 6.86 6.69 -4.81
N ILE A 19 5.89 6.29 -5.61
CA ILE A 19 6.09 5.44 -6.77
C ILE A 19 5.54 6.15 -7.99
N LYS A 20 6.18 5.96 -9.12
CA LYS A 20 5.70 6.50 -10.39
C LYS A 20 5.26 5.35 -11.28
N PRO A 21 4.19 5.53 -12.04
CA PRO A 21 3.35 6.72 -12.17
C PRO A 21 2.40 6.87 -10.99
N ARG A 22 2.04 8.10 -10.65
CA ARG A 22 1.23 8.38 -9.46
C ARG A 22 -0.21 7.90 -9.60
N GLU A 23 -0.66 7.66 -10.81
CA GLU A 23 -1.99 7.12 -11.03
C GLU A 23 -2.05 5.60 -10.89
N GLY A 24 -0.95 4.97 -10.56
CA GLY A 24 -0.95 3.53 -10.36
C GLY A 24 -1.96 3.09 -9.32
N GLN A 25 -2.56 1.93 -9.55
CA GLN A 25 -3.55 1.37 -8.64
C GLN A 25 -2.87 0.48 -7.62
N VAL A 26 -3.24 0.64 -6.36
CA VAL A 26 -2.61 -0.05 -5.24
C VAL A 26 -3.55 -1.13 -4.71
N TYR A 27 -3.01 -2.31 -4.53
CA TYR A 27 -3.74 -3.44 -3.96
C TYR A 27 -2.99 -3.93 -2.73
N VAL A 28 -3.72 -4.24 -1.68
CA VAL A 28 -3.17 -4.84 -0.46
C VAL A 28 -3.82 -6.20 -0.30
N ASP A 29 -3.00 -7.24 -0.30
CA ASP A 29 -3.46 -8.63 -0.15
C ASP A 29 -4.55 -8.96 -1.17
N GLY A 30 -4.44 -8.41 -2.37
CA GLY A 30 -5.38 -8.66 -3.45
C GLY A 30 -6.57 -7.72 -3.50
N PHE A 31 -6.70 -6.79 -2.56
CA PHE A 31 -7.84 -5.88 -2.52
C PHE A 31 -7.42 -4.48 -2.94
N PHE A 32 -8.19 -3.88 -3.83
CA PHE A 32 -7.93 -2.52 -4.30
C PHE A 32 -8.18 -1.53 -3.16
N VAL A 33 -7.21 -0.65 -2.90
CA VAL A 33 -7.32 0.32 -1.81
C VAL A 33 -7.25 1.77 -2.28
N GLY A 34 -6.78 2.02 -3.49
CA GLY A 34 -6.71 3.38 -4.01
C GLY A 34 -5.57 3.54 -4.99
N ALA A 35 -5.23 4.78 -5.31
CA ALA A 35 -4.13 5.09 -6.21
C ALA A 35 -2.89 5.46 -5.41
N VAL A 36 -1.72 5.34 -6.06
CA VAL A 36 -0.46 5.74 -5.43
C VAL A 36 -0.55 7.18 -4.91
N ASP A 37 -1.18 8.05 -5.70
CA ASP A 37 -1.33 9.46 -5.36
C ASP A 37 -2.12 9.68 -4.08
N ASP A 38 -2.91 8.71 -3.66
CA ASP A 38 -3.67 8.82 -2.42
C ASP A 38 -2.80 8.54 -1.20
N PHE A 39 -1.60 8.02 -1.38
CA PHE A 39 -0.77 7.55 -0.27
C PHE A 39 0.67 8.07 -0.33
N ASP A 40 0.92 9.19 -0.99
CA ASP A 40 2.28 9.65 -1.21
C ASP A 40 2.67 10.88 -0.40
N GLY A 41 1.83 11.32 0.51
CA GLY A 41 2.05 12.55 1.25
C GLY A 41 2.31 12.35 2.72
N THR A 42 2.58 13.44 3.40
CA THR A 42 2.79 13.42 4.84
C THR A 42 1.53 13.01 5.58
N PHE A 43 0.38 13.52 5.12
CA PHE A 43 -0.89 13.22 5.74
C PHE A 43 -1.69 12.19 4.98
N GLN A 44 -1.27 11.84 3.78
CA GLN A 44 -1.95 10.86 2.94
C GLN A 44 -1.14 9.60 2.97
N LYS A 45 -1.46 8.72 3.88
CA LYS A 45 -0.77 7.45 4.07
C LYS A 45 -1.78 6.33 4.11
N LEU A 46 -1.35 5.15 3.73
CA LEU A 46 -2.18 3.97 3.79
C LEU A 46 -2.03 3.34 5.17
N ASN A 47 -3.13 3.32 5.92
CA ASN A 47 -3.13 2.69 7.24
C ASN A 47 -3.60 1.26 7.10
N ILE A 48 -2.77 0.32 7.53
CA ILE A 48 -3.09 -1.10 7.44
C ILE A 48 -2.66 -1.80 8.71
N ASP A 49 -3.24 -2.97 8.92
CA ASP A 49 -2.96 -3.74 10.12
C ASP A 49 -1.48 -4.11 10.19
N ALA A 50 -0.96 -4.18 11.40
CA ALA A 50 0.40 -4.63 11.61
C ALA A 50 0.56 -6.07 11.12
N GLY A 51 1.75 -6.41 10.68
CA GLY A 51 2.05 -7.73 10.18
C GLY A 51 2.47 -7.70 8.72
N GLY A 52 2.58 -8.87 8.12
CA GLY A 52 3.02 -8.99 6.73
C GLY A 52 1.87 -8.80 5.76
N HIS A 53 2.12 -8.03 4.71
CA HIS A 53 1.13 -7.80 3.65
C HIS A 53 1.81 -7.81 2.30
N ARG A 54 1.06 -8.22 1.28
CA ARG A 54 1.54 -8.13 -0.09
C ARG A 54 0.96 -6.88 -0.73
N ILE A 55 1.82 -6.07 -1.30
CA ILE A 55 1.43 -4.85 -2.00
C ILE A 55 1.63 -5.07 -3.48
N GLU A 56 0.63 -4.74 -4.29
CA GLU A 56 0.76 -4.78 -5.74
C GLU A 56 0.38 -3.43 -6.30
N ILE A 57 1.11 -3.00 -7.32
CA ILE A 57 0.83 -1.72 -7.96
C ILE A 57 0.77 -1.93 -9.46
N LYS A 58 -0.33 -1.48 -10.07
CA LYS A 58 -0.61 -1.65 -11.49
C LYS A 58 -0.88 -0.31 -12.12
N ALA A 59 -0.36 -0.10 -13.31
CA ALA A 59 -0.61 1.13 -14.07
C ALA A 59 -0.65 0.81 -15.55
N PRO A 60 -1.45 1.55 -16.33
CA PRO A 60 -1.50 1.32 -17.78
C PRO A 60 -0.14 1.53 -18.41
N GLY A 61 0.24 0.65 -19.32
CA GLY A 61 1.51 0.77 -20.04
C GLY A 61 2.72 0.43 -19.20
N HIS A 62 2.52 -0.12 -18.02
CA HIS A 62 3.61 -0.45 -17.12
C HIS A 62 3.45 -1.87 -16.60
N GLN A 63 4.55 -2.45 -16.18
CA GLN A 63 4.51 -3.78 -15.60
C GLN A 63 4.04 -3.67 -14.15
N THR A 64 3.25 -4.65 -13.73
CA THR A 64 2.80 -4.73 -12.35
C THR A 64 3.98 -5.11 -11.47
N ILE A 65 4.14 -4.41 -10.35
CA ILE A 65 5.12 -4.84 -9.36
C ILE A 65 4.38 -5.35 -8.13
N SER A 66 5.01 -6.27 -7.44
CA SER A 66 4.48 -6.74 -6.17
C SER A 66 5.64 -6.96 -5.21
N PHE A 67 5.40 -6.67 -3.94
CA PHE A 67 6.41 -6.83 -2.92
C PHE A 67 5.71 -7.04 -1.58
N GLU A 68 6.44 -7.57 -0.63
CA GLU A 68 5.92 -7.79 0.71
C GLU A 68 6.49 -6.77 1.65
N VAL A 69 5.66 -6.32 2.59
CA VAL A 69 6.09 -5.37 3.61
C VAL A 69 5.70 -5.92 4.97
N LEU A 70 6.49 -5.58 5.96
CA LEU A 70 6.16 -5.88 7.34
C LEU A 70 5.76 -4.57 8.00
N ILE A 71 4.50 -4.47 8.38
CA ILE A 71 3.97 -3.25 8.98
C ILE A 71 4.14 -3.33 10.49
N THR A 72 4.79 -2.32 11.05
CA THR A 72 5.03 -2.22 12.48
C THR A 72 4.04 -1.23 13.07
N PRO A 73 3.43 -1.53 14.22
CA PRO A 73 2.44 -0.63 14.81
C PRO A 73 3.02 0.75 15.06
N ASN A 74 2.22 1.76 14.73
CA ASN A 74 2.56 3.17 14.97
C ASN A 74 3.79 3.67 14.22
N GLU A 75 4.21 2.96 13.18
CA GLU A 75 5.34 3.39 12.36
C GLU A 75 4.90 3.61 10.94
N THR A 76 5.61 4.50 10.25
CA THR A 76 5.37 4.78 8.85
C THR A 76 6.55 4.26 8.05
N ILE A 77 6.26 3.45 7.05
CA ILE A 77 7.26 2.94 6.12
C ILE A 77 7.05 3.66 4.80
N THR A 78 8.12 4.16 4.20
CA THR A 78 8.06 4.79 2.89
C THR A 78 8.72 3.86 1.87
N TYR A 79 7.99 3.55 0.81
CA TYR A 79 8.52 2.77 -0.30
C TYR A 79 8.63 3.67 -1.52
N LYS A 80 9.81 3.73 -2.10
CA LYS A 80 10.09 4.56 -3.27
C LYS A 80 10.42 3.67 -4.45
N GLY A 81 9.97 4.06 -5.63
CA GLY A 81 10.28 3.28 -6.81
C GLY A 81 9.54 3.77 -8.03
N GLU A 82 9.62 2.96 -9.06
CA GLU A 82 9.01 3.28 -10.34
C GLU A 82 8.65 1.98 -11.03
N LEU A 83 7.46 1.95 -11.62
CA LEU A 83 7.03 0.77 -12.37
C LEU A 83 7.75 0.76 -13.71
N PRO A 84 8.31 -0.38 -14.11
CA PRO A 84 8.92 -0.49 -15.44
C PRO A 84 7.86 -0.35 -16.52
N ARG A 85 8.23 0.26 -17.63
CA ARG A 85 7.32 0.36 -18.76
C ARG A 85 7.30 -0.96 -19.53
N ILE A 86 6.13 -1.25 -20.09
CA ILE A 86 5.99 -2.37 -21.00
C ILE A 86 6.57 -1.96 -22.32
N GLN A 87 7.44 -2.80 -22.85
CA GLN A 87 8.10 -2.51 -24.13
C GLN A 87 7.24 -2.97 -25.29
#